data_4336fce5261637c34b73d4b00ba39a81
#
_entry.id   4336fce5261637c34b73d4b00ba39a81
#
_cell.length_a   1.000
_cell.length_b   1.000
_cell.length_c   1.000
_cell.angle_alpha   90.00
_cell.angle_beta   90.00
_cell.angle_gamma   90.00
#
_symmetry.space_group_name_H-M   'P 1'
#
loop_
_entity.id
_entity.type
_entity.pdbx_description
1 polymer ?
#
loop_
_entity_poly.entity_id
_entity_poly.type
_entity_poly.pdbx_seq_one_letter_code
_entity_poly.pdbx_strand_id
1 'polypeptide(L)'
;MKRNIDAGLLIFRLTLGILMLMHGIHKLINGVDGIKGMLAEVGLPRFLAYGVHLCETIAALLLIVGFRTRLAAVAYTGVMVVAFLMAHIDPLFALGKSGAWLHEGIALFLFGGLGLIFTGGGKYALSKNNQWD
;
A
#
# COMPACT_ATOMS: atom_id res chain seq x y z
N MET A 1 -15.76 5.13 27.46
CA MET A 1 -15.01 4.10 26.72
C MET A 1 -13.51 4.41 26.83
N LYS A 2 -12.67 3.47 27.30
CA LYS A 2 -11.23 3.69 27.38
C LYS A 2 -10.62 3.63 25.97
N ARG A 3 -9.75 4.58 25.65
CA ARG A 3 -9.00 4.60 24.37
C ARG A 3 -8.08 3.38 24.28
N ASN A 4 -8.17 2.62 23.19
CA ASN A 4 -7.26 1.52 22.90
C ASN A 4 -6.61 1.74 21.51
N ILE A 5 -5.53 2.52 21.52
CA ILE A 5 -4.79 2.89 20.32
C ILE A 5 -4.17 1.65 19.67
N ASP A 6 -3.65 0.72 20.48
CA ASP A 6 -3.00 -0.49 19.96
C ASP A 6 -3.97 -1.39 19.17
N ALA A 7 -5.20 -1.54 19.65
CA ALA A 7 -6.24 -2.25 18.91
C ALA A 7 -6.61 -1.54 17.61
N GLY A 8 -6.69 -0.21 17.65
CA GLY A 8 -6.92 0.59 16.44
C GLY A 8 -5.82 0.41 15.41
N LEU A 9 -4.56 0.47 15.83
CA LEU A 9 -3.41 0.25 14.95
C LEU A 9 -3.37 -1.18 14.38
N LEU A 10 -3.72 -2.19 15.17
CA LEU A 10 -3.84 -3.57 14.68
C LEU A 10 -4.89 -3.67 13.57
N ILE A 11 -6.10 -3.17 13.80
CA ILE A 11 -7.18 -3.19 12.80
C ILE A 11 -6.73 -2.47 11.53
N PHE A 12 -6.16 -1.28 11.68
CA PHE A 12 -5.73 -0.45 10.57
C PHE A 12 -4.64 -1.14 9.73
N ARG A 13 -3.64 -1.70 10.39
CA ARG A 13 -2.55 -2.43 9.77
C ARG A 13 -3.03 -3.69 9.04
N LEU A 14 -3.93 -4.48 9.68
CA LEU A 14 -4.52 -5.67 9.07
C LEU A 14 -5.37 -5.30 7.84
N THR A 15 -6.18 -4.25 7.94
CA THR A 15 -7.02 -3.81 6.82
C THR A 15 -6.16 -3.44 5.61
N LEU A 16 -5.16 -2.56 5.79
CA LEU A 16 -4.28 -2.16 4.70
C LEU A 16 -3.50 -3.34 4.11
N GLY A 17 -2.93 -4.19 4.98
CA GLY A 17 -2.13 -5.33 4.54
C GLY A 17 -2.96 -6.39 3.81
N ILE A 18 -4.12 -6.76 4.34
CA ILE A 18 -4.98 -7.79 3.72
C ILE A 18 -5.52 -7.31 2.37
N LEU A 19 -6.06 -6.10 2.31
CA LEU A 19 -6.61 -5.57 1.05
C LEU A 19 -5.53 -5.44 -0.01
N MET A 20 -4.32 -5.01 0.36
CA MET A 20 -3.21 -4.94 -0.58
C MET A 20 -2.71 -6.33 -1.00
N LEU A 21 -2.68 -7.29 -0.07
CA LEU A 21 -2.30 -8.66 -0.39
C LEU A 21 -3.26 -9.30 -1.42
N MET A 22 -4.55 -8.98 -1.36
CA MET A 22 -5.51 -9.42 -2.37
C MET A 22 -5.14 -8.89 -3.77
N HIS A 23 -4.68 -7.65 -3.89
CA HIS A 23 -4.17 -7.09 -5.14
C HIS A 23 -2.89 -7.83 -5.59
N GLY A 24 -1.99 -8.12 -4.66
CA GLY A 24 -0.77 -8.88 -4.92
C GLY A 24 -1.06 -10.30 -5.43
N ILE A 25 -1.97 -11.02 -4.78
CA ILE A 25 -2.40 -12.37 -5.19
C ILE A 25 -3.06 -12.34 -6.58
N HIS A 26 -3.91 -11.35 -6.84
CA HIS A 26 -4.52 -11.20 -8.16
C HIS A 26 -3.47 -11.06 -9.27
N LYS A 27 -2.42 -10.26 -9.03
CA LYS A 27 -1.31 -10.10 -9.96
C LYS A 27 -0.44 -11.35 -10.10
N LEU A 28 -0.30 -12.16 -9.05
CA LEU A 28 0.38 -13.46 -9.12
C LEU A 28 -0.34 -14.43 -10.07
N ILE A 29 -1.68 -14.43 -10.05
CA ILE A 29 -2.50 -15.34 -10.85
C ILE A 29 -2.63 -14.84 -12.31
N ASN A 30 -2.87 -13.53 -12.47
CA ASN A 30 -3.22 -12.93 -13.77
C ASN A 30 -2.04 -12.22 -14.46
N GLY A 31 -0.89 -12.14 -13.78
CA GLY A 31 0.32 -11.47 -14.29
C GLY A 31 0.34 -9.96 -14.03
N VAL A 32 1.44 -9.35 -14.44
CA VAL A 32 1.74 -7.92 -14.21
C VAL A 32 1.73 -7.10 -15.51
N ASP A 33 1.05 -7.57 -16.54
CA ASP A 33 1.08 -6.94 -17.87
C ASP A 33 0.50 -5.52 -17.85
N GLY A 34 -0.50 -5.25 -17.01
CA GLY A 34 -1.01 -3.90 -16.79
C GLY A 34 0.06 -2.93 -16.30
N ILE A 35 0.89 -3.36 -15.32
CA ILE A 35 2.00 -2.55 -14.81
C ILE A 35 3.08 -2.37 -15.87
N LYS A 36 3.38 -3.42 -16.64
CA LYS A 36 4.34 -3.34 -17.76
C LYS A 36 3.91 -2.33 -18.81
N GLY A 37 2.62 -2.27 -19.13
CA GLY A 37 2.05 -1.28 -20.03
C GLY A 37 2.23 0.14 -19.50
N MET A 38 1.85 0.40 -18.27
CA MET A 38 2.00 1.72 -17.61
C MET A 38 3.46 2.17 -17.57
N LEU A 39 4.40 1.26 -17.23
CA LEU A 39 5.83 1.58 -17.21
C LEU A 39 6.34 1.96 -18.60
N ALA A 40 5.92 1.23 -19.64
CA ALA A 40 6.30 1.51 -21.01
C ALA A 40 5.82 2.89 -21.49
N GLU A 41 4.61 3.30 -21.10
CA GLU A 41 4.05 4.62 -21.44
C GLU A 41 4.86 5.78 -20.87
N VAL A 42 5.47 5.61 -19.70
CA VAL A 42 6.35 6.61 -19.08
C VAL A 42 7.84 6.41 -19.42
N GLY A 43 8.16 5.49 -20.34
CA GLY A 43 9.52 5.24 -20.81
C GLY A 43 10.40 4.44 -19.84
N LEU A 44 9.80 3.74 -18.88
CA LEU A 44 10.52 2.91 -17.91
C LEU A 44 10.61 1.44 -18.38
N PRO A 45 11.66 0.73 -17.99
CA PRO A 45 11.81 -0.69 -18.32
C PRO A 45 10.68 -1.55 -17.77
N ARG A 46 10.10 -2.41 -18.60
CA ARG A 46 8.97 -3.29 -18.23
C ARG A 46 9.30 -4.28 -17.11
N PHE A 47 10.56 -4.69 -16.95
CA PHE A 47 10.95 -5.63 -15.89
C PHE A 47 10.74 -5.06 -14.48
N LEU A 48 10.69 -3.73 -14.32
CA LEU A 48 10.40 -3.08 -13.04
C LEU A 48 9.01 -3.45 -12.50
N ALA A 49 8.09 -3.89 -13.35
CA ALA A 49 6.77 -4.37 -12.93
C ALA A 49 6.85 -5.52 -11.92
N TYR A 50 7.82 -6.42 -12.08
CA TYR A 50 8.03 -7.51 -11.13
C TYR A 50 8.56 -6.99 -9.78
N GLY A 51 9.46 -6.00 -9.81
CA GLY A 51 9.96 -5.36 -8.59
C GLY A 51 8.86 -4.63 -7.82
N VAL A 52 8.02 -3.87 -8.50
CA VAL A 52 6.86 -3.18 -7.92
C VAL A 52 5.92 -4.20 -7.27
N HIS A 53 5.56 -5.25 -8.01
CA HIS A 53 4.67 -6.30 -7.50
C HIS A 53 5.26 -7.03 -6.28
N LEU A 54 6.53 -7.40 -6.32
CA LEU A 54 7.21 -8.07 -5.23
C LEU A 54 7.25 -7.17 -3.98
N CYS A 55 7.61 -5.90 -4.15
CA CYS A 55 7.64 -4.92 -3.07
C CYS A 55 6.25 -4.74 -2.43
N GLU A 56 5.20 -4.60 -3.24
CA GLU A 56 3.81 -4.49 -2.79
C GLU A 56 3.39 -5.71 -1.96
N THR A 57 3.66 -6.91 -2.45
CA THR A 57 3.27 -8.17 -1.78
C THR A 57 4.02 -8.38 -0.47
N ILE A 58 5.34 -8.16 -0.46
CA ILE A 58 6.17 -8.30 0.73
C ILE A 58 5.78 -7.24 1.77
N ALA A 59 5.60 -5.98 1.37
CA ALA A 59 5.19 -4.93 2.27
C ALA A 59 3.83 -5.23 2.93
N ALA A 60 2.87 -5.75 2.15
CA ALA A 60 1.57 -6.17 2.66
C ALA A 60 1.69 -7.29 3.72
N LEU A 61 2.50 -8.32 3.47
CA LEU A 61 2.74 -9.39 4.43
C LEU A 61 3.42 -8.89 5.71
N LEU A 62 4.41 -8.02 5.58
CA LEU A 62 5.10 -7.41 6.72
C LEU A 62 4.15 -6.55 7.57
N LEU A 63 3.23 -5.81 6.94
CA LEU A 63 2.19 -5.06 7.64
C LEU A 63 1.23 -5.98 8.39
N ILE A 64 0.81 -7.10 7.79
CA ILE A 64 -0.10 -8.06 8.43
C ILE A 64 0.52 -8.62 9.70
N VAL A 65 1.75 -9.13 9.63
CA VAL A 65 2.43 -9.70 10.80
C VAL A 65 2.96 -8.62 11.76
N GLY A 66 3.15 -7.41 11.29
CA GLY A 66 3.70 -6.30 12.08
C GLY A 66 5.20 -6.44 12.32
N PHE A 67 5.93 -6.89 11.32
CA PHE A 67 7.37 -6.94 11.38
C PHE A 67 7.96 -5.71 10.68
N ARG A 68 8.79 -4.94 11.41
CA ARG A 68 9.36 -3.69 10.89
C ARG A 68 8.30 -2.80 10.25
N THR A 69 7.21 -2.56 10.96
CA THR A 69 5.99 -1.93 10.43
C THR A 69 6.24 -0.61 9.74
N ARG A 70 7.09 0.25 10.31
CA ARG A 70 7.41 1.56 9.71
C ARG A 70 8.18 1.42 8.40
N LEU A 71 9.15 0.48 8.36
CA LEU A 71 9.90 0.21 7.12
C LEU A 71 8.98 -0.38 6.04
N ALA A 72 8.14 -1.34 6.41
CA ALA A 72 7.14 -1.91 5.51
C ALA A 72 6.16 -0.83 5.00
N ALA A 73 5.74 0.09 5.87
CA ALA A 73 4.87 1.20 5.51
C ALA A 73 5.56 2.20 4.56
N VAL A 74 6.88 2.44 4.69
CA VAL A 74 7.64 3.26 3.72
C VAL A 74 7.62 2.61 2.35
N ALA A 75 7.95 1.32 2.26
CA ALA A 75 7.92 0.58 1.00
C ALA A 75 6.51 0.57 0.38
N TYR A 76 5.50 0.29 1.19
CA TYR A 76 4.09 0.30 0.82
C TYR A 76 3.64 1.66 0.29
N THR A 77 3.93 2.74 1.01
CA THR A 77 3.59 4.11 0.60
C THR A 77 4.31 4.49 -0.69
N GLY A 78 5.58 4.10 -0.83
CA GLY A 78 6.35 4.32 -2.06
C GLY A 78 5.72 3.67 -3.28
N VAL A 79 5.27 2.42 -3.16
CA VAL A 79 4.52 1.74 -4.23
C VAL A 79 3.22 2.46 -4.56
N MET A 80 2.50 2.97 -3.55
CA MET A 80 1.26 3.73 -3.77
C MET A 80 1.50 5.07 -4.45
N VAL A 81 2.60 5.76 -4.14
CA VAL A 81 2.99 6.98 -4.86
C VAL A 81 3.23 6.67 -6.35
N VAL A 82 3.98 5.62 -6.63
CA VAL A 82 4.22 5.19 -8.02
C VAL A 82 2.91 4.83 -8.71
N ALA A 83 2.04 4.05 -8.07
CA ALA A 83 0.74 3.68 -8.60
C ALA A 83 -0.14 4.90 -8.87
N PHE A 84 -0.14 5.88 -7.98
CA PHE A 84 -0.87 7.13 -8.15
C PHE A 84 -0.36 7.93 -9.36
N LEU A 85 0.95 8.09 -9.48
CA LEU A 85 1.56 8.81 -10.61
C LEU A 85 1.33 8.12 -11.96
N MET A 86 1.24 6.79 -11.97
CA MET A 86 1.02 5.98 -13.17
C MET A 86 -0.45 5.80 -13.54
N ALA A 87 -1.39 6.11 -12.65
CA ALA A 87 -2.82 5.86 -12.84
C ALA A 87 -3.52 6.88 -13.77
N HIS A 88 -2.78 7.60 -14.63
CA HIS A 88 -3.33 8.67 -15.50
C HIS A 88 -4.18 9.66 -14.71
N ILE A 89 -3.51 10.58 -14.03
CA ILE A 89 -4.11 11.51 -13.07
C ILE A 89 -5.10 12.48 -13.72
N ASP A 90 -5.18 12.53 -15.04
CA ASP A 90 -6.12 13.36 -15.77
C ASP A 90 -7.48 12.65 -15.97
N PRO A 91 -8.58 13.21 -15.47
CA PRO A 91 -8.66 14.43 -14.66
C PRO A 91 -8.44 14.13 -13.16
N LEU A 92 -7.51 14.86 -12.51
CA LEU A 92 -7.12 14.65 -11.11
C LEU A 92 -8.31 14.72 -10.14
N PHE A 93 -9.27 15.61 -10.38
CA PHE A 93 -10.42 15.85 -9.50
C PHE A 93 -11.71 15.24 -10.05
N ALA A 94 -11.64 14.25 -10.95
CA ALA A 94 -12.83 13.61 -11.47
C ALA A 94 -13.59 12.83 -10.40
N LEU A 95 -14.90 12.96 -10.42
CA LEU A 95 -15.81 12.19 -9.59
C LEU A 95 -16.41 11.05 -10.38
N GLY A 96 -16.57 9.90 -9.74
CA GLY A 96 -17.29 8.76 -10.28
C GLY A 96 -18.81 8.96 -10.23
N LYS A 97 -19.55 8.00 -10.75
CA LYS A 97 -21.02 8.02 -10.81
C LYS A 97 -21.68 8.14 -9.42
N SER A 98 -21.00 7.67 -8.38
CA SER A 98 -21.46 7.73 -6.99
C SER A 98 -21.08 9.04 -6.26
N GLY A 99 -20.43 9.98 -6.94
CA GLY A 99 -19.87 11.19 -6.35
C GLY A 99 -18.54 11.00 -5.62
N ALA A 100 -18.02 9.78 -5.58
CA ALA A 100 -16.71 9.48 -5.01
C ALA A 100 -15.58 9.96 -5.94
N TRP A 101 -14.46 10.36 -5.36
CA TRP A 101 -13.26 10.67 -6.15
C TRP A 101 -12.71 9.41 -6.83
N LEU A 102 -12.38 9.50 -8.13
CA LEU A 102 -11.92 8.33 -8.89
C LEU A 102 -10.67 7.66 -8.31
N HIS A 103 -9.81 8.42 -7.66
CA HIS A 103 -8.54 7.95 -7.09
C HIS A 103 -8.61 7.67 -5.58
N GLU A 104 -9.81 7.67 -4.97
CA GLU A 104 -9.97 7.52 -3.52
C GLU A 104 -9.35 6.23 -2.96
N GLY A 105 -9.41 5.13 -3.69
CA GLY A 105 -8.83 3.85 -3.27
C GLY A 105 -7.32 3.94 -3.10
N ILE A 106 -6.62 4.44 -4.12
CA ILE A 106 -5.16 4.64 -4.07
C ILE A 106 -4.79 5.64 -2.98
N ALA A 107 -5.57 6.71 -2.84
CA ALA A 107 -5.33 7.74 -1.82
C ALA A 107 -5.49 7.18 -0.40
N LEU A 108 -6.52 6.37 -0.13
CA LEU A 108 -6.71 5.71 1.17
C LEU A 108 -5.53 4.80 1.52
N PHE A 109 -5.05 4.01 0.57
CA PHE A 109 -3.87 3.17 0.77
C PHE A 109 -2.61 4.00 1.00
N LEU A 110 -2.40 5.06 0.22
CA LEU A 110 -1.24 5.94 0.34
C LEU A 110 -1.22 6.64 1.71
N PHE A 111 -2.30 7.32 2.08
CA PHE A 111 -2.37 8.04 3.36
C PHE A 111 -2.44 7.09 4.55
N GLY A 112 -3.03 5.92 4.38
CA GLY A 112 -2.99 4.87 5.39
C GLY A 112 -1.58 4.37 5.66
N GLY A 113 -0.81 4.07 4.62
CA GLY A 113 0.60 3.73 4.73
C GLY A 113 1.42 4.85 5.37
N LEU A 114 1.20 6.09 4.94
CA LEU A 114 1.86 7.26 5.52
C LEU A 114 1.56 7.38 7.02
N GLY A 115 0.32 7.15 7.45
CA GLY A 115 -0.04 7.11 8.87
C GLY A 115 0.77 6.08 9.65
N LEU A 116 0.95 4.88 9.13
CA LEU A 116 1.73 3.81 9.77
C LEU A 116 3.23 4.11 9.86
N ILE A 117 3.79 4.93 8.97
CA ILE A 117 5.18 5.39 9.06
C ILE A 117 5.38 6.19 10.37
N PHE A 118 4.42 7.00 10.75
CA PHE A 118 4.50 7.81 11.99
C PHE A 118 4.11 7.02 13.24
N THR A 119 3.09 6.18 13.17
CA THR A 119 2.54 5.48 14.35
C THR A 119 3.25 4.18 14.68
N GLY A 120 3.84 3.51 13.69
CA GLY A 120 4.33 2.14 13.83
C GLY A 120 3.20 1.12 13.98
N GLY A 121 3.58 -0.13 14.37
CA GLY A 121 2.67 -1.26 14.42
C GLY A 121 1.85 -1.43 15.70
N GLY A 122 2.20 -0.71 16.77
CA GLY A 122 1.57 -0.82 18.08
C GLY A 122 1.96 -2.09 18.84
N LYS A 123 1.33 -2.30 19.99
CA LYS A 123 1.63 -3.40 20.93
C LYS A 123 1.46 -4.79 20.32
N TYR A 124 0.52 -4.96 19.40
CA TYR A 124 0.21 -6.25 18.78
C TYR A 124 1.04 -6.56 17.54
N ALA A 125 2.09 -5.77 17.28
CA ALA A 125 3.04 -6.05 16.22
C ALA A 125 4.07 -7.10 16.65
N LEU A 126 4.59 -7.87 15.69
CA LEU A 126 5.60 -8.90 15.94
C LEU A 126 6.91 -8.28 16.40
N SER A 127 7.33 -7.16 15.82
CA SER A 127 8.52 -6.42 16.26
C SER A 127 8.14 -5.07 16.86
N LYS A 128 8.81 -4.68 17.97
CA LYS A 128 8.41 -3.53 18.80
C LYS A 128 9.57 -2.70 19.37
N ASN A 129 10.80 -3.12 19.17
CA ASN A 129 11.94 -2.56 19.90
C ASN A 129 12.99 -1.89 19.00
N ASN A 130 12.62 -1.55 17.79
CA ASN A 130 13.50 -0.91 16.82
C ASN A 130 12.85 0.37 16.26
N GLN A 131 13.65 1.32 15.83
CA GLN A 131 13.16 2.57 15.22
C GLN A 131 12.30 2.35 13.96
N TRP A 132 12.38 1.19 13.34
CA TRP A 132 11.63 0.80 12.15
C TRP A 132 10.38 -0.05 12.43
N ASP A 133 10.02 -0.22 13.71
CA ASP A 133 8.87 -1.03 14.15
C ASP A 133 7.54 -0.25 14.21
#